data_41429abcb6a47a0594cc93aaa10b45e6
#
_entry.id   41429abcb6a47a0594cc93aaa10b45e6
#
_cell.length_a   1.000
_cell.length_b   1.000
_cell.length_c   1.000
_cell.angle_alpha   90.00
_cell.angle_beta   90.00
_cell.angle_gamma   90.00
#
_symmetry.space_group_name_H-M   'P 1'
#
loop_
_entity.id
_entity.type
_entity.pdbx_description
1 polymer ?
#
loop_
_entity_poly.entity_id
_entity_poly.type
_entity_poly.pdbx_seq_one_letter_code
_entity_poly.pdbx_strand_id
1 'polypeptide(L)'
;IAMGMSGYDRVLVEPSGIYDVDEFFDALHEEPLDQWYEVKNVIAIVDAKLEKKLSQEADFILASEAASAGKIVLSHADLATKEQIEGTIRHLQQAMENIQCSRKLTEDEIIAGNMEALTDVQLQELSGCGYVSSSYRKMDLENHLGFDSLYFMNAPVTKETLPDKVKQILQNPECGKIFRVKGFLKDETGAWYQLNASKDAFDFQPIPTGQEVII
;
A
#
# COMPACT_ATOMS: atom_id res chain seq x y z
N ILE A 1 19.13 -3.10 -11.40
CA ILE A 1 20.53 -3.15 -11.92
C ILE A 1 21.16 -1.77 -11.81
N ALA A 2 20.60 -0.72 -12.41
CA ALA A 2 21.21 0.63 -12.43
C ALA A 2 21.52 1.18 -11.02
N MET A 3 20.66 0.99 -10.06
CA MET A 3 20.88 1.42 -8.67
C MET A 3 22.02 0.64 -8.00
N GLY A 4 22.10 -0.68 -8.20
CA GLY A 4 23.20 -1.49 -7.68
C GLY A 4 24.55 -1.06 -8.25
N MET A 5 24.61 -0.79 -9.56
CA MET A 5 25.82 -0.26 -10.22
C MET A 5 26.23 1.14 -9.72
N SER A 6 25.28 1.92 -9.21
CA SER A 6 25.54 3.26 -8.68
C SER A 6 26.07 3.26 -7.24
N GLY A 7 26.19 2.10 -6.60
CA GLY A 7 26.79 1.94 -5.27
C GLY A 7 25.97 2.52 -4.13
N TYR A 8 24.62 2.49 -4.24
CA TYR A 8 23.75 2.88 -3.13
C TYR A 8 23.82 1.86 -2.00
N ASP A 9 23.95 2.34 -0.78
CA ASP A 9 23.98 1.50 0.43
C ASP A 9 22.60 0.90 0.77
N ARG A 10 21.52 1.56 0.31
CA ARG A 10 20.15 1.15 0.58
C ARG A 10 19.20 1.58 -0.53
N VAL A 11 18.29 0.69 -0.88
CA VAL A 11 17.17 0.96 -1.77
C VAL A 11 15.87 0.72 -0.99
N LEU A 12 14.98 1.69 -1.01
CA LEU A 12 13.62 1.58 -0.48
C LEU A 12 12.67 1.33 -1.64
N VAL A 13 11.86 0.31 -1.52
CA VAL A 13 10.85 -0.05 -2.52
C VAL A 13 9.48 0.13 -1.91
N GLU A 14 8.66 1.01 -2.47
CA GLU A 14 7.24 1.13 -2.19
C GLU A 14 6.47 0.59 -3.40
N PRO A 15 5.96 -0.63 -3.35
CA PRO A 15 5.15 -1.19 -4.43
C PRO A 15 3.74 -0.55 -4.46
N SER A 16 2.97 -0.86 -5.50
CA SER A 16 1.55 -0.53 -5.51
C SER A 16 0.80 -1.37 -4.47
N GLY A 17 -0.37 -0.89 -3.99
CA GLY A 17 -1.19 -1.65 -3.02
C GLY A 17 -1.85 -2.91 -3.60
N ILE A 18 -1.54 -3.28 -4.84
CA ILE A 18 -1.91 -4.54 -5.49
C ILE A 18 -0.60 -5.15 -5.99
N TYR A 19 0.00 -5.97 -5.17
CA TYR A 19 1.37 -6.37 -5.39
C TYR A 19 1.56 -7.85 -5.08
N ASP A 20 2.17 -8.59 -6.00
CA ASP A 20 2.56 -9.97 -5.73
C ASP A 20 3.92 -10.00 -5.03
N VAL A 21 3.89 -10.31 -3.75
CA VAL A 21 5.09 -10.37 -2.89
C VAL A 21 6.01 -11.48 -3.34
N ASP A 22 5.47 -12.62 -3.77
CA ASP A 22 6.25 -13.76 -4.22
C ASP A 22 7.01 -13.45 -5.50
N GLU A 23 6.34 -12.82 -6.49
CA GLU A 23 6.98 -12.44 -7.75
C GLU A 23 8.15 -11.47 -7.53
N PHE A 24 8.02 -10.56 -6.59
CA PHE A 24 9.11 -9.66 -6.24
C PHE A 24 10.30 -10.38 -5.60
N PHE A 25 10.05 -11.26 -4.65
CA PHE A 25 11.13 -12.04 -4.03
C PHE A 25 11.79 -12.97 -5.04
N ASP A 26 11.01 -13.64 -5.88
CA ASP A 26 11.53 -14.49 -6.95
C ASP A 26 12.44 -13.67 -7.89
N ALA A 27 12.00 -12.49 -8.33
CA ALA A 27 12.79 -11.61 -9.16
C ALA A 27 14.10 -11.14 -8.48
N LEU A 28 14.09 -10.87 -7.18
CA LEU A 28 15.30 -10.48 -6.44
C LEU A 28 16.31 -11.63 -6.27
N HIS A 29 15.83 -12.87 -6.27
CA HIS A 29 16.69 -14.05 -6.17
C HIS A 29 17.20 -14.57 -7.53
N GLU A 30 16.77 -13.96 -8.65
CA GLU A 30 17.28 -14.26 -9.98
C GLU A 30 18.54 -13.45 -10.33
N GLU A 31 19.43 -14.06 -11.15
CA GLU A 31 20.57 -13.34 -11.71
C GLU A 31 20.12 -12.20 -12.65
N PRO A 32 20.72 -11.02 -12.58
CA PRO A 32 21.89 -10.64 -11.76
C PRO A 32 21.50 -9.92 -10.44
N LEU A 33 20.20 -9.88 -10.05
CA LEU A 33 19.76 -9.07 -8.92
C LEU A 33 20.24 -9.65 -7.58
N ASP A 34 20.31 -10.96 -7.47
CA ASP A 34 20.82 -11.68 -6.30
C ASP A 34 22.26 -11.31 -5.92
N GLN A 35 23.06 -10.85 -6.90
CA GLN A 35 24.45 -10.39 -6.69
C GLN A 35 24.54 -8.95 -6.18
N TRP A 36 23.46 -8.17 -6.32
CA TRP A 36 23.46 -6.73 -6.04
C TRP A 36 22.61 -6.36 -4.83
N TYR A 37 21.64 -7.19 -4.48
CA TYR A 37 20.65 -6.85 -3.46
C TYR A 37 20.49 -7.96 -2.44
N GLU A 38 20.29 -7.52 -1.20
CA GLU A 38 19.90 -8.38 -0.09
C GLU A 38 18.66 -7.76 0.56
N VAL A 39 17.59 -8.56 0.71
CA VAL A 39 16.40 -8.13 1.44
C VAL A 39 16.76 -8.00 2.91
N LYS A 40 16.58 -6.81 3.47
CA LYS A 40 16.86 -6.53 4.89
C LYS A 40 15.59 -6.45 5.71
N ASN A 41 14.63 -5.65 5.26
CA ASN A 41 13.42 -5.39 6.02
C ASN A 41 12.21 -5.40 5.09
N VAL A 42 11.14 -6.00 5.57
CA VAL A 42 9.82 -5.95 4.95
C VAL A 42 8.84 -5.41 5.98
N ILE A 43 8.12 -4.35 5.63
CA ILE A 43 7.14 -3.71 6.47
C ILE A 43 5.81 -3.74 5.73
N ALA A 44 4.81 -4.38 6.30
CA ALA A 44 3.44 -4.29 5.80
C ALA A 44 2.74 -3.11 6.45
N ILE A 45 2.03 -2.30 5.65
CA ILE A 45 1.26 -1.16 6.12
C ILE A 45 -0.22 -1.46 5.91
N VAL A 46 -0.97 -1.54 7.00
CA VAL A 46 -2.40 -1.89 7.00
C VAL A 46 -3.20 -0.76 7.62
N ASP A 47 -4.32 -0.38 7.01
CA ASP A 47 -5.20 0.64 7.59
C ASP A 47 -5.85 0.12 8.87
N ALA A 48 -5.69 0.85 9.99
CA ALA A 48 -6.31 0.50 11.28
C ALA A 48 -7.84 0.49 11.25
N LYS A 49 -8.45 1.12 10.22
CA LYS A 49 -9.89 1.16 9.97
C LYS A 49 -10.29 0.26 8.80
N LEU A 50 -9.61 -0.89 8.67
CA LEU A 50 -9.89 -1.85 7.61
C LEU A 50 -11.38 -2.18 7.52
N GLU A 51 -11.91 -2.29 6.31
CA GLU A 51 -13.30 -2.71 6.12
C GLU A 51 -13.54 -4.11 6.72
N LYS A 52 -14.70 -4.28 7.38
CA LYS A 52 -15.05 -5.56 8.04
C LYS A 52 -15.18 -6.74 7.08
N LYS A 53 -15.35 -6.46 5.78
CA LYS A 53 -15.48 -7.50 4.75
C LYS A 53 -14.78 -7.04 3.49
N LEU A 54 -13.73 -7.74 3.13
CA LEU A 54 -13.00 -7.58 1.89
C LEU A 54 -13.42 -8.65 0.87
N SER A 55 -13.02 -8.52 -0.38
CA SER A 55 -13.11 -9.60 -1.35
C SER A 55 -12.07 -10.69 -1.01
N GLN A 56 -12.24 -11.88 -1.57
CA GLN A 56 -11.29 -12.98 -1.34
C GLN A 56 -9.89 -12.63 -1.85
N GLU A 57 -9.81 -11.92 -2.96
CA GLU A 57 -8.57 -11.46 -3.57
C GLU A 57 -7.88 -10.41 -2.68
N ALA A 58 -8.64 -9.45 -2.14
CA ALA A 58 -8.10 -8.43 -1.24
C ALA A 58 -7.61 -9.04 0.08
N ASP A 59 -8.34 -10.02 0.63
CA ASP A 59 -7.90 -10.77 1.81
C ASP A 59 -6.62 -11.56 1.53
N PHE A 60 -6.50 -12.14 0.32
CA PHE A 60 -5.30 -12.87 -0.08
C PHE A 60 -4.09 -11.92 -0.18
N ILE A 61 -4.21 -10.78 -0.86
CA ILE A 61 -3.14 -9.79 -0.99
C ILE A 61 -2.70 -9.31 0.40
N LEU A 62 -3.67 -8.89 1.23
CA LEU A 62 -3.42 -8.45 2.60
C LEU A 62 -2.65 -9.51 3.41
N ALA A 63 -3.07 -10.75 3.33
CA ALA A 63 -2.46 -11.86 4.07
C ALA A 63 -1.06 -12.20 3.53
N SER A 64 -0.84 -12.20 2.22
CA SER A 64 0.46 -12.50 1.61
C SER A 64 1.50 -11.44 1.91
N GLU A 65 1.13 -10.16 1.90
CA GLU A 65 2.00 -9.06 2.29
C GLU A 65 2.39 -9.16 3.78
N ALA A 66 1.42 -9.41 4.66
CA ALA A 66 1.67 -9.59 6.07
C ALA A 66 2.50 -10.84 6.38
N ALA A 67 2.34 -11.90 5.60
CA ALA A 67 3.06 -13.17 5.79
C ALA A 67 4.58 -13.01 5.72
N SER A 68 5.08 -12.07 4.92
CA SER A 68 6.50 -11.83 4.71
C SER A 68 7.07 -10.68 5.55
N ALA A 69 6.22 -9.86 6.18
CA ALA A 69 6.66 -8.67 6.89
C ALA A 69 7.36 -8.98 8.22
N GLY A 70 8.49 -8.34 8.50
CA GLY A 70 9.12 -8.38 9.82
C GLY A 70 8.36 -7.56 10.86
N LYS A 71 7.67 -6.49 10.42
CA LYS A 71 6.75 -5.68 11.24
C LYS A 71 5.53 -5.28 10.43
N ILE A 72 4.40 -5.13 11.12
CA ILE A 72 3.15 -4.61 10.58
C ILE A 72 2.87 -3.25 11.22
N VAL A 73 2.68 -2.24 10.41
CA VAL A 73 2.35 -0.89 10.84
C VAL A 73 0.88 -0.63 10.56
N LEU A 74 0.11 -0.33 11.61
CA LEU A 74 -1.27 0.09 11.47
C LEU A 74 -1.33 1.60 11.23
N SER A 75 -1.54 1.99 9.97
CA SER A 75 -1.74 3.40 9.60
C SER A 75 -3.08 3.92 10.11
N HIS A 76 -3.20 5.23 10.32
CA HIS A 76 -4.39 5.89 10.87
C HIS A 76 -4.87 5.34 12.23
N ALA A 77 -3.98 4.68 12.98
CA ALA A 77 -4.32 4.13 14.29
C ALA A 77 -4.66 5.22 15.32
N ASP A 78 -4.11 6.42 15.16
CA ASP A 78 -4.45 7.61 15.93
C ASP A 78 -5.88 8.13 15.66
N LEU A 79 -6.46 7.80 14.52
CA LEU A 79 -7.83 8.15 14.12
C LEU A 79 -8.81 6.99 14.27
N ALA A 80 -8.35 5.84 14.72
CA ALA A 80 -9.16 4.63 14.88
C ALA A 80 -9.60 4.41 16.34
N THR A 81 -10.75 3.81 16.55
CA THR A 81 -11.12 3.34 17.88
C THR A 81 -10.38 2.05 18.24
N LYS A 82 -10.32 1.73 19.52
CA LYS A 82 -9.70 0.49 19.98
C LYS A 82 -10.35 -0.75 19.35
N GLU A 83 -11.68 -0.75 19.22
CA GLU A 83 -12.44 -1.83 18.58
C GLU A 83 -12.11 -1.99 17.09
N GLN A 84 -11.82 -0.87 16.40
CA GLN A 84 -11.38 -0.91 14.99
C GLN A 84 -9.99 -1.52 14.88
N ILE A 85 -9.05 -1.08 15.69
CA ILE A 85 -7.67 -1.63 15.71
C ILE A 85 -7.70 -3.14 15.99
N GLU A 86 -8.39 -3.56 17.05
CA GLU A 86 -8.53 -4.98 17.39
C GLU A 86 -9.28 -5.76 16.29
N GLY A 87 -10.25 -5.13 15.64
CA GLY A 87 -10.98 -5.70 14.51
C GLY A 87 -10.07 -5.95 13.32
N THR A 88 -9.23 -4.98 12.97
CA THR A 88 -8.23 -5.08 11.89
C THR A 88 -7.22 -6.19 12.17
N ILE A 89 -6.70 -6.27 13.39
CA ILE A 89 -5.74 -7.33 13.78
C ILE A 89 -6.38 -8.72 13.66
N ARG A 90 -7.61 -8.88 14.16
CA ARG A 90 -8.34 -10.17 14.03
C ARG A 90 -8.61 -10.54 12.58
N HIS A 91 -9.00 -9.55 11.76
CA HIS A 91 -9.24 -9.76 10.32
C HIS A 91 -7.95 -10.23 9.63
N LEU A 92 -6.83 -9.58 9.90
CA LEU A 92 -5.54 -9.93 9.33
C LEU A 92 -5.12 -11.36 9.73
N GLN A 93 -5.24 -11.72 11.00
CA GLN A 93 -4.97 -13.08 11.49
C GLN A 93 -5.86 -14.11 10.79
N GLN A 94 -7.16 -13.82 10.64
CA GLN A 94 -8.08 -14.70 9.94
C GLN A 94 -7.76 -14.83 8.44
N ALA A 95 -7.39 -13.75 7.78
CA ALA A 95 -6.98 -13.78 6.38
C ALA A 95 -5.73 -14.65 6.18
N MET A 96 -4.73 -14.53 7.07
CA MET A 96 -3.55 -15.41 7.06
C MET A 96 -3.89 -16.89 7.32
N GLU A 97 -4.83 -17.17 8.23
CA GLU A 97 -5.32 -18.55 8.44
C GLU A 97 -6.04 -19.11 7.20
N ASN A 98 -6.83 -18.29 6.52
CA ASN A 98 -7.57 -18.69 5.32
C ASN A 98 -6.65 -19.11 4.17
N ILE A 99 -5.49 -18.48 4.03
CA ILE A 99 -4.45 -18.87 3.07
C ILE A 99 -3.53 -19.98 3.61
N GLN A 100 -3.83 -20.54 4.76
CA GLN A 100 -3.03 -21.56 5.42
C GLN A 100 -1.58 -21.11 5.69
N CYS A 101 -1.40 -19.85 6.08
CA CYS A 101 -0.09 -19.32 6.41
C CYS A 101 0.51 -20.03 7.62
N SER A 102 1.77 -20.45 7.51
CA SER A 102 2.49 -21.11 8.59
C SER A 102 2.83 -20.19 9.77
N ARG A 103 2.81 -18.86 9.53
CA ARG A 103 3.09 -17.84 10.52
C ARG A 103 1.85 -17.43 11.30
N LYS A 104 2.04 -17.13 12.59
CA LYS A 104 1.06 -16.45 13.43
C LYS A 104 1.66 -15.13 13.90
N LEU A 105 0.87 -14.06 13.81
CA LEU A 105 1.27 -12.74 14.27
C LEU A 105 1.27 -12.66 15.79
N THR A 106 2.27 -11.98 16.32
CA THR A 106 2.40 -11.64 17.74
C THR A 106 2.20 -10.13 17.95
N GLU A 107 1.84 -9.73 19.16
CA GLU A 107 1.59 -8.31 19.46
C GLU A 107 2.82 -7.42 19.26
N ASP A 108 4.01 -7.94 19.53
CA ASP A 108 5.28 -7.23 19.36
C ASP A 108 5.66 -7.00 17.88
N GLU A 109 5.05 -7.71 16.96
CA GLU A 109 5.23 -7.51 15.51
C GLU A 109 4.35 -6.37 14.95
N ILE A 110 3.41 -5.84 15.76
CA ILE A 110 2.44 -4.83 15.34
C ILE A 110 2.75 -3.49 15.99
N ILE A 111 2.92 -2.46 15.17
CA ILE A 111 3.07 -1.07 15.61
C ILE A 111 1.78 -0.33 15.27
N ALA A 112 1.11 0.20 16.30
CA ALA A 112 -0.09 1.03 16.15
C ALA A 112 0.13 2.37 16.87
N GLY A 113 -0.30 3.47 16.26
CA GLY A 113 -0.18 4.80 16.88
C GLY A 113 -0.04 5.91 15.84
N ASN A 114 0.36 7.09 16.28
CA ASN A 114 0.67 8.19 15.39
C ASN A 114 2.05 7.98 14.76
N MET A 115 2.10 7.75 13.45
CA MET A 115 3.33 7.48 12.71
C MET A 115 4.28 8.67 12.67
N GLU A 116 3.77 9.90 12.76
CA GLU A 116 4.59 11.12 12.83
C GLU A 116 5.28 11.30 14.19
N ALA A 117 4.80 10.61 15.22
CA ALA A 117 5.31 10.67 16.59
C ALA A 117 6.07 9.42 17.01
N LEU A 118 6.56 8.61 16.05
CA LEU A 118 7.38 7.45 16.37
C LEU A 118 8.66 7.87 17.08
N THR A 119 8.99 7.14 18.14
CA THR A 119 10.24 7.34 18.87
C THR A 119 11.42 6.78 18.08
N ASP A 120 12.65 7.26 18.40
CA ASP A 120 13.87 6.73 17.79
C ASP A 120 14.01 5.22 17.99
N VAL A 121 13.55 4.68 19.11
CA VAL A 121 13.54 3.24 19.39
C VAL A 121 12.63 2.51 18.39
N GLN A 122 11.40 2.99 18.17
CA GLN A 122 10.47 2.40 17.22
C GLN A 122 10.97 2.51 15.78
N LEU A 123 11.61 3.62 15.40
CA LEU A 123 12.26 3.77 14.12
C LEU A 123 13.42 2.80 13.91
N GLN A 124 14.21 2.56 14.96
CA GLN A 124 15.27 1.54 14.94
C GLN A 124 14.69 0.12 14.80
N GLU A 125 13.62 -0.19 15.51
CA GLU A 125 12.91 -1.47 15.38
C GLU A 125 12.38 -1.68 13.95
N LEU A 126 11.79 -0.67 13.35
CA LEU A 126 11.33 -0.72 11.93
C LEU A 126 12.50 -0.89 10.97
N SER A 127 13.60 -0.16 11.18
CA SER A 127 14.77 -0.22 10.31
C SER A 127 15.58 -1.51 10.43
N GLY A 128 15.34 -2.29 11.46
CA GLY A 128 15.99 -3.58 11.75
C GLY A 128 15.02 -4.75 11.89
N CYS A 129 13.77 -4.61 11.44
CA CYS A 129 12.73 -5.61 11.69
C CYS A 129 12.94 -6.94 10.93
N GLY A 130 13.80 -6.96 9.92
CA GLY A 130 14.00 -8.15 9.10
C GLY A 130 12.80 -8.45 8.18
N TYR A 131 12.70 -9.70 7.77
CA TYR A 131 11.55 -10.26 7.08
C TYR A 131 11.35 -11.71 7.52
N VAL A 132 10.18 -12.25 7.27
CA VAL A 132 9.83 -13.62 7.63
C VAL A 132 9.62 -14.45 6.37
N SER A 133 10.34 -15.57 6.26
CA SER A 133 10.03 -16.57 5.23
C SER A 133 8.92 -17.47 5.75
N SER A 134 7.71 -17.31 5.23
CA SER A 134 6.56 -18.12 5.59
C SER A 134 5.99 -18.84 4.37
N SER A 135 5.41 -20.01 4.58
CA SER A 135 4.69 -20.72 3.53
C SER A 135 3.20 -20.46 3.65
N TYR A 136 2.53 -20.34 2.52
CA TYR A 136 1.08 -20.23 2.42
C TYR A 136 0.57 -20.77 1.08
N ARG A 137 -0.74 -20.98 0.99
CA ARG A 137 -1.37 -21.42 -0.24
C ARG A 137 -1.48 -20.25 -1.21
N LYS A 138 -0.78 -20.34 -2.35
CA LYS A 138 -0.84 -19.34 -3.41
C LYS A 138 -2.21 -19.31 -4.08
N MET A 139 -2.63 -18.14 -4.47
CA MET A 139 -3.80 -17.90 -5.32
C MET A 139 -3.29 -17.46 -6.70
N ASP A 140 -3.93 -17.94 -7.74
CA ASP A 140 -3.66 -17.46 -9.10
C ASP A 140 -4.32 -16.08 -9.26
N LEU A 141 -3.52 -15.03 -9.12
CA LEU A 141 -3.97 -13.64 -9.24
C LEU A 141 -4.01 -13.17 -10.70
N GLU A 142 -3.32 -13.81 -11.63
CA GLU A 142 -3.24 -13.37 -13.03
C GLU A 142 -4.61 -13.31 -13.72
N ASN A 143 -5.56 -14.16 -13.27
CA ASN A 143 -6.92 -14.22 -13.80
C ASN A 143 -7.98 -13.59 -12.90
N HIS A 144 -7.61 -13.09 -11.70
CA HIS A 144 -8.55 -12.68 -10.65
C HIS A 144 -8.15 -11.41 -9.92
N LEU A 145 -7.31 -10.55 -10.50
CA LEU A 145 -7.06 -9.22 -9.92
C LEU A 145 -8.40 -8.46 -9.95
N GLY A 146 -9.13 -8.53 -8.85
CA GLY A 146 -10.35 -7.76 -8.64
C GLY A 146 -10.13 -6.26 -8.53
N PHE A 147 -8.94 -5.79 -8.91
CA PHE A 147 -8.55 -4.39 -8.89
C PHE A 147 -7.97 -4.01 -10.25
N ASP A 148 -8.54 -3.00 -10.87
CA ASP A 148 -8.02 -2.40 -12.08
C ASP A 148 -7.54 -0.98 -11.78
N SER A 149 -6.41 -0.60 -12.35
CA SER A 149 -5.95 0.78 -12.36
C SER A 149 -6.25 1.42 -13.71
N LEU A 150 -7.03 2.49 -13.70
CA LEU A 150 -7.34 3.27 -14.90
C LEU A 150 -6.45 4.50 -14.95
N TYR A 151 -5.80 4.71 -16.09
CA TYR A 151 -4.88 5.83 -16.29
C TYR A 151 -5.47 6.81 -17.30
N PHE A 152 -5.68 8.04 -16.89
CA PHE A 152 -6.17 9.11 -17.75
C PHE A 152 -5.05 10.13 -17.96
N MET A 153 -4.41 10.04 -19.13
CA MET A 153 -3.43 11.02 -19.56
C MET A 153 -4.16 12.19 -20.22
N ASN A 154 -3.81 13.43 -19.90
CA ASN A 154 -4.41 14.64 -20.45
C ASN A 154 -5.95 14.65 -20.30
N ALA A 155 -6.45 14.30 -19.12
CA ALA A 155 -7.89 14.32 -18.86
C ALA A 155 -8.46 15.75 -19.07
N PRO A 156 -9.60 15.90 -19.74
CA PRO A 156 -10.20 17.22 -20.02
C PRO A 156 -10.89 17.78 -18.76
N VAL A 157 -10.12 18.05 -17.72
CA VAL A 157 -10.55 18.56 -16.43
C VAL A 157 -9.71 19.76 -16.04
N THR A 158 -10.30 20.69 -15.31
CA THR A 158 -9.60 21.86 -14.78
C THR A 158 -9.45 21.73 -13.26
N LYS A 159 -8.62 22.56 -12.67
CA LYS A 159 -8.43 22.69 -11.23
C LYS A 159 -9.76 22.88 -10.48
N GLU A 160 -10.68 23.67 -11.08
CA GLU A 160 -11.98 23.98 -10.50
C GLU A 160 -12.96 22.80 -10.60
N THR A 161 -12.87 22.02 -11.67
CA THR A 161 -13.85 20.95 -11.96
C THR A 161 -13.43 19.59 -11.45
N LEU A 162 -12.12 19.34 -11.33
CA LEU A 162 -11.59 18.04 -10.92
C LEU A 162 -12.09 17.60 -9.53
N PRO A 163 -12.07 18.45 -8.49
CA PRO A 163 -12.54 18.05 -7.15
C PRO A 163 -13.98 17.53 -7.14
N ASP A 164 -14.89 18.22 -7.81
CA ASP A 164 -16.29 17.85 -7.85
C ASP A 164 -16.52 16.57 -8.65
N LYS A 165 -15.83 16.42 -9.78
CA LYS A 165 -15.91 15.19 -10.59
C LYS A 165 -15.40 13.98 -9.81
N VAL A 166 -14.30 14.11 -9.09
CA VAL A 166 -13.73 13.02 -8.28
C VAL A 166 -14.68 12.64 -7.16
N LYS A 167 -15.27 13.59 -6.44
CA LYS A 167 -16.29 13.30 -5.43
C LYS A 167 -17.51 12.58 -6.02
N GLN A 168 -17.95 12.97 -7.21
CA GLN A 168 -19.06 12.33 -7.90
C GLN A 168 -18.76 10.86 -8.23
N ILE A 169 -17.60 10.56 -8.82
CA ILE A 169 -17.25 9.18 -9.19
C ILE A 169 -17.03 8.28 -7.96
N LEU A 170 -16.45 8.80 -6.87
CA LEU A 170 -16.28 8.07 -5.62
C LEU A 170 -17.61 7.68 -4.95
N GLN A 171 -18.70 8.40 -5.26
CA GLN A 171 -20.04 8.17 -4.71
C GLN A 171 -20.97 7.45 -5.68
N ASN A 172 -20.61 7.34 -6.97
CA ASN A 172 -21.48 6.78 -7.97
C ASN A 172 -21.32 5.24 -8.07
N PRO A 173 -22.34 4.45 -7.73
CA PRO A 173 -22.29 2.99 -7.80
C PRO A 173 -22.06 2.45 -9.21
N GLU A 174 -22.43 3.21 -10.25
CA GLU A 174 -22.22 2.81 -11.65
C GLU A 174 -20.74 2.83 -12.06
N CYS A 175 -19.90 3.57 -11.33
CA CYS A 175 -18.45 3.60 -11.53
C CYS A 175 -17.73 2.41 -10.87
N GLY A 176 -18.47 1.47 -10.24
CA GLY A 176 -17.89 0.40 -9.46
C GLY A 176 -17.39 0.86 -8.09
N LYS A 177 -16.61 0.03 -7.43
CA LYS A 177 -16.01 0.36 -6.14
C LYS A 177 -14.65 1.01 -6.36
N ILE A 178 -14.60 2.34 -6.31
CA ILE A 178 -13.34 3.10 -6.41
C ILE A 178 -12.76 3.25 -5.02
N PHE A 179 -11.52 2.77 -4.82
CA PHE A 179 -10.82 2.85 -3.54
C PHE A 179 -10.05 4.15 -3.40
N ARG A 180 -9.44 4.62 -4.49
CA ARG A 180 -8.56 5.78 -4.48
C ARG A 180 -8.50 6.43 -5.86
N VAL A 181 -8.40 7.74 -5.88
CA VAL A 181 -8.05 8.54 -7.06
C VAL A 181 -6.81 9.34 -6.73
N LYS A 182 -5.76 9.15 -7.47
CA LYS A 182 -4.55 9.96 -7.42
C LYS A 182 -4.39 10.72 -8.73
N GLY A 183 -3.77 11.89 -8.69
CA GLY A 183 -3.46 12.56 -9.94
C GLY A 183 -2.65 13.81 -9.75
N PHE A 184 -2.12 14.26 -10.88
CA PHE A 184 -1.40 15.51 -10.98
C PHE A 184 -2.01 16.30 -12.13
N LEU A 185 -2.30 17.56 -11.88
CA LEU A 185 -2.89 18.47 -12.84
C LEU A 185 -2.04 19.73 -12.93
N LYS A 186 -1.84 20.20 -14.16
CA LYS A 186 -1.26 21.50 -14.43
C LYS A 186 -2.36 22.48 -14.82
N ASP A 187 -2.47 23.62 -14.14
CA ASP A 187 -3.44 24.64 -14.50
C ASP A 187 -2.95 25.52 -15.66
N GLU A 188 -3.83 26.42 -16.14
CA GLU A 188 -3.54 27.33 -17.25
C GLU A 188 -2.39 28.30 -16.94
N THR A 189 -2.09 28.55 -15.67
CA THR A 189 -0.96 29.39 -15.23
C THR A 189 0.37 28.65 -15.20
N GLY A 190 0.33 27.31 -15.37
CA GLY A 190 1.48 26.43 -15.28
C GLY A 190 1.76 25.90 -13.87
N ALA A 191 0.91 26.22 -12.89
CA ALA A 191 1.03 25.69 -11.53
C ALA A 191 0.56 24.24 -11.45
N TRP A 192 1.26 23.45 -10.65
CA TRP A 192 0.95 22.04 -10.46
C TRP A 192 0.16 21.79 -9.19
N TYR A 193 -0.74 20.84 -9.26
CA TYR A 193 -1.58 20.37 -8.16
C TYR A 193 -1.54 18.85 -8.08
N GLN A 194 -1.51 18.35 -6.87
CA GLN A 194 -1.66 16.91 -6.56
C GLN A 194 -3.04 16.66 -5.97
N LEU A 195 -3.72 15.68 -6.51
CA LEU A 195 -4.94 15.10 -5.96
C LEU A 195 -4.62 13.77 -5.30
N ASN A 196 -5.17 13.56 -4.12
CA ASN A 196 -5.23 12.26 -3.46
C ASN A 196 -6.59 12.15 -2.76
N ALA A 197 -7.44 11.28 -3.26
CA ALA A 197 -8.81 11.17 -2.78
C ALA A 197 -9.21 9.71 -2.58
N SER A 198 -9.93 9.45 -1.52
CA SER A 198 -10.63 8.21 -1.22
C SER A 198 -12.06 8.54 -0.78
N LYS A 199 -12.84 7.53 -0.41
CA LYS A 199 -14.20 7.74 0.11
C LYS A 199 -14.23 8.62 1.36
N ASP A 200 -13.20 8.51 2.21
CA ASP A 200 -13.15 9.14 3.55
C ASP A 200 -12.15 10.29 3.64
N ALA A 201 -11.32 10.50 2.64
CA ALA A 201 -10.30 11.53 2.62
C ALA A 201 -10.22 12.22 1.25
N PHE A 202 -10.00 13.52 1.26
CA PHE A 202 -9.85 14.31 0.04
C PHE A 202 -8.78 15.37 0.26
N ASP A 203 -7.66 15.22 -0.45
CA ASP A 203 -6.56 16.17 -0.45
C ASP A 203 -6.29 16.68 -1.86
N PHE A 204 -6.26 17.99 -2.02
CA PHE A 204 -5.96 18.64 -3.28
C PHE A 204 -5.12 19.88 -3.02
N GLN A 205 -3.81 19.81 -3.29
CA GLN A 205 -2.85 20.80 -2.87
C GLN A 205 -1.86 21.18 -3.98
N PRO A 206 -1.31 22.41 -3.96
CA PRO A 206 -0.26 22.82 -4.87
C PRO A 206 1.04 22.06 -4.58
N ILE A 207 1.77 21.74 -5.66
CA ILE A 207 3.09 21.09 -5.60
C ILE A 207 4.07 21.79 -6.54
N PRO A 208 5.38 21.63 -6.37
CA PRO A 208 6.38 22.29 -7.21
C PRO A 208 6.40 21.79 -8.66
N THR A 209 6.17 20.51 -8.88
CA THR A 209 6.21 19.87 -10.20
C THR A 209 5.43 18.54 -10.19
N GLY A 210 5.02 18.07 -11.37
CA GLY A 210 4.32 16.80 -11.51
C GLY A 210 4.34 16.32 -12.96
N GLN A 211 3.68 15.20 -13.21
CA GLN A 211 3.39 14.68 -14.54
C GLN A 211 1.89 14.55 -14.69
N GLU A 212 1.31 15.13 -15.73
CA GLU A 212 -0.15 15.16 -15.90
C GLU A 212 -0.71 13.75 -16.11
N VAL A 213 -1.34 13.23 -15.08
CA VAL A 213 -1.99 11.93 -15.05
C VAL A 213 -3.00 11.86 -13.91
N ILE A 214 -4.12 11.19 -14.12
CA ILE A 214 -5.09 10.80 -13.09
C ILE A 214 -5.21 9.28 -13.12
N ILE A 215 -5.12 8.66 -11.95
CA ILE A 215 -5.16 7.19 -11.75
C ILE A 215 -6.29 6.87 -10.80
#